data_65276d8639b45be120f01c8c6c32277a
#
_entry.id   65276d8639b45be120f01c8c6c32277a
#
_cell.length_a   1.000
_cell.length_b   1.000
_cell.length_c   1.000
_cell.angle_alpha   90.00
_cell.angle_beta   90.00
_cell.angle_gamma   90.00
#
_symmetry.space_group_name_H-M   'P 1'
#
loop_
_entity.id
_entity.type
_entity.pdbx_description
1 polymer ?
#
loop_
_entity_poly.entity_id
_entity_poly.type
_entity_poly.pdbx_seq_one_letter_code
_entity_poly.pdbx_strand_id
1 'polypeptide(L)'
;MADEAKFIVDEKEIEKELFRIQNENKKANILICGQTGAGKSSVINYVFDGDIADVSAGKPCTRDTKLHPGEQINIYDSEGYEIGAESQQHYSKILFDDFLSQRTGDNDDSVHLVWYAISGAGKRITDLDKELVEKIQKSGFRVCVILTKIDELDEEQFQDMTKTLKSTFNNIKYFTLSTKDKEIPELKAYTQWDELIAWSCEQIPDIRKTRFISALKDAIKEKHDQAQKIISLTTAGAVTAAASPIPFSDAAILIPLQTGMVIQIASLYGMKLEGSAITSFLGSAVISNLGKTVAGNLIKLIPGVGSVIGAMINGTVAGGFTYAIGYALNELLYKNALEKFEGKSPTFDLVKILSGTEFLNQVSNIFENYKKQEQYKKNSQDKPSQDEKSDETK
;
A
#
# COMPACT_ATOMS: atom_id res chain seq x y z
N MET A 1 -4.83 -28.50 40.11
CA MET A 1 -5.26 -27.22 39.49
C MET A 1 -4.02 -26.64 38.86
N ALA A 2 -3.87 -26.86 37.56
CA ALA A 2 -2.70 -26.36 36.83
C ALA A 2 -2.97 -24.86 36.56
N ASP A 3 -2.05 -24.02 36.99
CA ASP A 3 -2.04 -22.59 36.70
C ASP A 3 -2.08 -22.40 35.17
N GLU A 4 -3.19 -21.88 34.65
CA GLU A 4 -3.28 -21.41 33.28
C GLU A 4 -2.35 -20.20 33.21
N ALA A 5 -1.17 -20.38 32.67
CA ALA A 5 -0.30 -19.25 32.31
C ALA A 5 -1.07 -18.39 31.29
N LYS A 6 -1.71 -17.33 31.78
CA LYS A 6 -2.28 -16.28 30.94
C LYS A 6 -1.13 -15.61 30.20
N PHE A 7 -1.06 -15.86 28.91
CA PHE A 7 -0.18 -15.12 28.02
C PHE A 7 -0.71 -13.69 27.94
N ILE A 8 -0.10 -12.78 28.68
CA ILE A 8 -0.44 -11.35 28.66
C ILE A 8 0.48 -10.75 27.58
N VAL A 9 -0.08 -10.41 26.44
CA VAL A 9 0.60 -9.53 25.49
C VAL A 9 0.71 -8.16 26.16
N ASP A 10 1.93 -7.68 26.35
CA ASP A 10 2.18 -6.41 27.00
C ASP A 10 1.72 -5.28 26.07
N GLU A 11 0.78 -4.46 26.53
CA GLU A 11 0.24 -3.30 25.80
C GLU A 11 1.37 -2.37 25.33
N LYS A 12 2.41 -2.22 26.15
CA LYS A 12 3.59 -1.43 25.83
C LYS A 12 4.40 -1.99 24.66
N GLU A 13 4.43 -3.30 24.47
CA GLU A 13 5.11 -3.92 23.33
C GLU A 13 4.34 -3.64 22.03
N ILE A 14 3.01 -3.66 22.09
CA ILE A 14 2.16 -3.31 20.94
C ILE A 14 2.28 -1.83 20.60
N GLU A 15 2.24 -0.95 21.59
CA GLU A 15 2.43 0.49 21.38
C GLU A 15 3.82 0.78 20.79
N LYS A 16 4.84 0.09 21.25
CA LYS A 16 6.20 0.20 20.71
C LYS A 16 6.27 -0.27 19.25
N GLU A 17 5.58 -1.35 18.92
CA GLU A 17 5.54 -1.87 17.56
C GLU A 17 4.73 -0.96 16.63
N LEU A 18 3.59 -0.42 17.09
CA LEU A 18 2.84 0.62 16.38
C LEU A 18 3.71 1.84 16.08
N PHE A 19 4.42 2.32 17.09
CA PHE A 19 5.34 3.45 16.95
C PHE A 19 6.47 3.14 15.96
N ARG A 20 7.05 1.93 16.01
CA ARG A 20 8.07 1.46 15.07
C ARG A 20 7.54 1.46 13.64
N ILE A 21 6.38 0.85 13.39
CA ILE A 21 5.76 0.77 12.06
C ILE A 21 5.45 2.17 11.52
N GLN A 22 4.93 3.07 12.37
CA GLN A 22 4.65 4.45 11.97
C GLN A 22 5.91 5.22 11.60
N ASN A 23 7.05 4.95 12.25
CA ASN A 23 8.31 5.62 11.94
C ASN A 23 9.07 4.96 10.78
N GLU A 24 8.95 3.65 10.59
CA GLU A 24 9.57 2.94 9.47
C GLU A 24 8.84 3.22 8.14
N ASN A 25 7.52 3.41 8.17
CA ASN A 25 6.75 3.78 6.99
C ASN A 25 6.67 5.31 6.86
N LYS A 26 7.47 5.88 6.00
CA LYS A 26 7.53 7.32 5.77
C LYS A 26 6.41 7.80 4.85
N LYS A 27 6.00 9.07 4.97
CA LYS A 27 5.03 9.69 4.07
C LYS A 27 5.68 9.98 2.71
N ALA A 28 4.92 9.79 1.65
CA ALA A 28 5.27 10.31 0.34
C ALA A 28 4.80 11.75 0.20
N ASN A 29 5.60 12.58 -0.48
CA ASN A 29 5.26 13.95 -0.86
C ASN A 29 5.00 13.97 -2.37
N ILE A 30 3.80 14.38 -2.75
CA ILE A 30 3.36 14.43 -4.14
C ILE A 30 3.11 15.88 -4.51
N LEU A 31 3.70 16.32 -5.60
CA LEU A 31 3.40 17.62 -6.18
C LEU A 31 2.41 17.43 -7.33
N ILE A 32 1.32 18.20 -7.31
CA ILE A 32 0.48 18.40 -8.48
C ILE A 32 0.62 19.84 -8.96
N CYS A 33 0.95 20.01 -10.22
CA CYS A 33 1.22 21.32 -10.81
C CYS A 33 0.68 21.42 -12.25
N GLY A 34 0.71 22.60 -12.84
CA GLY A 34 0.18 22.86 -14.18
C GLY A 34 -0.73 24.08 -14.20
N GLN A 35 -1.40 24.33 -15.33
CA GLN A 35 -2.20 25.53 -15.58
C GLN A 35 -3.32 25.71 -14.55
N THR A 36 -3.69 26.98 -14.28
CA THR A 36 -4.88 27.32 -13.50
C THR A 36 -6.13 26.73 -14.16
N GLY A 37 -7.01 26.14 -13.35
CA GLY A 37 -8.21 25.48 -13.87
C GLY A 37 -7.99 24.13 -14.55
N ALA A 38 -6.77 23.57 -14.51
CA ALA A 38 -6.47 22.24 -15.07
C ALA A 38 -7.06 21.07 -14.25
N GLY A 39 -7.86 21.31 -13.23
CA GLY A 39 -8.52 20.25 -12.45
C GLY A 39 -7.62 19.56 -11.43
N LYS A 40 -6.51 20.16 -11.02
CA LYS A 40 -5.55 19.60 -10.04
C LYS A 40 -6.22 19.14 -8.76
N SER A 41 -6.97 20.02 -8.10
CA SER A 41 -7.67 19.69 -6.84
C SER A 41 -8.75 18.61 -7.05
N SER A 42 -9.42 18.60 -8.21
CA SER A 42 -10.38 17.54 -8.56
C SER A 42 -9.72 16.17 -8.68
N VAL A 43 -8.52 16.09 -9.28
CA VAL A 43 -7.72 14.87 -9.37
C VAL A 43 -7.32 14.39 -7.97
N ILE A 44 -6.86 15.30 -7.11
CA ILE A 44 -6.51 14.98 -5.72
C ILE A 44 -7.70 14.32 -5.00
N ASN A 45 -8.86 14.99 -5.04
CA ASN A 45 -10.06 14.50 -4.34
C ASN A 45 -10.67 13.23 -4.96
N TYR A 46 -10.38 12.96 -6.24
CA TYR A 46 -10.79 11.73 -6.89
C TYR A 46 -9.95 10.53 -6.44
N VAL A 47 -8.63 10.71 -6.36
CA VAL A 47 -7.66 9.62 -6.10
C VAL A 47 -7.51 9.31 -4.62
N PHE A 48 -7.49 10.34 -3.76
CA PHE A 48 -7.20 10.16 -2.34
C PHE A 48 -8.47 10.20 -1.49
N ASP A 49 -8.46 9.44 -0.38
CA ASP A 49 -9.58 9.40 0.54
C ASP A 49 -9.66 10.69 1.37
N GLY A 50 -10.87 11.25 1.44
CA GLY A 50 -11.15 12.53 2.08
C GLY A 50 -11.03 13.73 1.13
N ASP A 51 -11.78 14.79 1.42
CA ASP A 51 -11.71 16.08 0.70
C ASP A 51 -10.42 16.82 1.07
N ILE A 52 -9.27 16.28 0.62
CA ILE A 52 -7.94 16.77 0.99
C ILE A 52 -7.75 18.21 0.52
N ALA A 53 -8.26 18.55 -0.67
CA ALA A 53 -8.08 19.88 -1.26
C ALA A 53 -9.09 20.92 -0.73
N ASP A 54 -10.26 20.51 -0.21
CA ASP A 54 -11.29 21.42 0.27
C ASP A 54 -11.29 21.62 1.78
N VAL A 55 -10.84 20.62 2.56
CA VAL A 55 -10.96 20.59 4.04
C VAL A 55 -9.85 21.35 4.74
N SER A 56 -8.72 21.53 4.12
CA SER A 56 -7.65 22.34 4.69
C SER A 56 -7.52 23.63 3.92
N ALA A 57 -7.72 24.74 4.57
CA ALA A 57 -7.02 25.96 4.20
C ALA A 57 -5.54 25.60 4.19
N GLY A 58 -5.03 25.05 3.05
CA GLY A 58 -3.70 24.50 2.93
C GLY A 58 -2.69 25.49 3.48
N LYS A 59 -1.74 25.00 4.28
CA LYS A 59 -0.70 25.89 4.84
C LYS A 59 0.14 26.38 3.66
N PRO A 60 0.29 27.71 3.47
CA PRO A 60 1.19 28.25 2.45
C PRO A 60 2.59 27.70 2.71
N CYS A 61 3.14 26.98 1.72
CA CYS A 61 4.49 26.46 1.78
C CYS A 61 5.47 27.42 1.08
N THR A 62 5.01 27.99 -0.01
CA THR A 62 5.59 29.13 -0.74
C THR A 62 4.45 30.04 -1.17
N ARG A 63 4.75 31.17 -1.84
CA ARG A 63 3.73 32.13 -2.24
C ARG A 63 2.59 31.51 -3.04
N ASP A 64 2.87 30.44 -3.86
CA ASP A 64 1.94 29.86 -4.84
C ASP A 64 1.82 28.33 -4.75
N THR A 65 2.27 27.71 -3.64
CA THR A 65 2.14 26.28 -3.40
C THR A 65 1.60 26.02 -2.01
N LYS A 66 0.50 25.28 -1.94
CA LYS A 66 -0.17 24.91 -0.68
C LYS A 66 0.21 23.49 -0.31
N LEU A 67 0.60 23.28 0.94
CA LEU A 67 0.76 21.96 1.51
C LEU A 67 -0.56 21.51 2.14
N HIS A 68 -1.06 20.37 1.67
CA HIS A 68 -2.15 19.63 2.30
C HIS A 68 -1.55 18.45 3.07
N PRO A 69 -1.28 18.58 4.38
CA PRO A 69 -0.72 17.53 5.18
C PRO A 69 -1.79 16.48 5.49
N GLY A 70 -1.71 15.34 4.84
CA GLY A 70 -2.55 14.18 5.14
C GLY A 70 -1.96 13.29 6.24
N GLU A 71 -2.76 12.39 6.77
CA GLU A 71 -2.31 11.40 7.74
C GLU A 71 -1.29 10.44 7.13
N GLN A 72 -1.51 10.03 5.88
CA GLN A 72 -0.72 9.03 5.18
C GLN A 72 0.27 9.61 4.17
N ILE A 73 -0.08 10.75 3.53
CA ILE A 73 0.75 11.42 2.52
C ILE A 73 0.70 12.93 2.71
N ASN A 74 1.64 13.63 2.09
CA ASN A 74 1.58 15.07 1.93
C ASN A 74 1.36 15.40 0.45
N ILE A 75 0.44 16.33 0.15
CA ILE A 75 0.17 16.80 -1.20
C ILE A 75 0.53 18.27 -1.28
N TYR A 76 1.37 18.60 -2.23
CA TYR A 76 1.67 19.96 -2.62
C TYR A 76 0.83 20.31 -3.85
N ASP A 77 -0.11 21.24 -3.71
CA ASP A 77 -0.95 21.75 -4.79
C ASP A 77 -0.45 23.15 -5.17
N SER A 78 0.04 23.29 -6.42
CA SER A 78 0.43 24.60 -6.93
C SER A 78 -0.81 25.37 -7.40
N GLU A 79 -0.83 26.70 -7.20
CA GLU A 79 -1.93 27.56 -7.66
C GLU A 79 -2.12 27.47 -9.19
N GLY A 80 -1.08 27.10 -9.91
CA GLY A 80 -1.06 27.04 -11.35
C GLY A 80 -0.65 28.38 -11.97
N TYR A 81 -0.37 28.34 -13.26
CA TYR A 81 -0.03 29.54 -14.02
C TYR A 81 -1.20 30.01 -14.89
N GLU A 82 -1.26 31.29 -15.12
CA GLU A 82 -2.16 31.91 -16.09
C GLU A 82 -1.44 32.17 -17.42
N ILE A 83 -2.21 32.30 -18.51
CA ILE A 83 -1.65 32.58 -19.83
C ILE A 83 -1.17 34.03 -19.88
N GLY A 84 0.14 34.22 -20.11
CA GLY A 84 0.82 35.49 -20.19
C GLY A 84 2.27 35.39 -19.83
N ALA A 85 3.18 36.01 -20.59
CA ALA A 85 4.62 35.83 -20.46
C ALA A 85 5.13 36.14 -19.04
N GLU A 86 4.62 37.18 -18.42
CA GLU A 86 5.02 37.61 -17.07
C GLU A 86 4.58 36.62 -15.99
N SER A 87 3.34 36.14 -16.05
CA SER A 87 2.80 35.10 -15.16
C SER A 87 3.54 33.76 -15.31
N GLN A 88 3.83 33.40 -16.55
CA GLN A 88 4.54 32.15 -16.87
C GLN A 88 5.98 32.13 -16.35
N GLN A 89 6.73 33.23 -16.52
CA GLN A 89 8.09 33.36 -15.98
C GLN A 89 8.08 33.35 -14.45
N HIS A 90 7.15 34.07 -13.84
CA HIS A 90 6.98 34.11 -12.41
C HIS A 90 6.69 32.72 -11.84
N TYR A 91 5.74 32.00 -12.44
CA TYR A 91 5.41 30.62 -12.03
C TYR A 91 6.61 29.66 -12.16
N SER A 92 7.32 29.70 -13.29
CA SER A 92 8.50 28.88 -13.51
C SER A 92 9.56 29.12 -12.43
N LYS A 93 9.80 30.40 -12.09
CA LYS A 93 10.76 30.76 -11.04
C LYS A 93 10.34 30.20 -9.68
N ILE A 94 9.10 30.44 -9.25
CA ILE A 94 8.59 29.96 -7.95
C ILE A 94 8.63 28.44 -7.88
N LEU A 95 8.14 27.76 -8.92
CA LEU A 95 8.13 26.30 -8.93
C LEU A 95 9.52 25.69 -8.82
N PHE A 96 10.52 26.24 -9.52
CA PHE A 96 11.87 25.66 -9.54
C PHE A 96 12.77 26.24 -8.47
N ASP A 97 12.91 27.58 -8.42
CA ASP A 97 13.93 28.22 -7.57
C ASP A 97 13.50 28.23 -6.11
N ASP A 98 12.21 28.48 -5.84
CA ASP A 98 11.70 28.65 -4.49
C ASP A 98 11.15 27.32 -3.90
N PHE A 99 10.70 26.38 -4.74
CA PHE A 99 10.06 25.16 -4.26
C PHE A 99 10.88 23.88 -4.55
N LEU A 100 11.05 23.49 -5.83
CA LEU A 100 11.65 22.19 -6.19
C LEU A 100 13.14 22.11 -5.86
N SER A 101 13.91 23.20 -6.02
CA SER A 101 15.35 23.21 -5.72
C SER A 101 15.69 22.82 -4.28
N GLN A 102 14.78 23.10 -3.36
CA GLN A 102 14.93 22.81 -1.93
C GLN A 102 14.41 21.40 -1.55
N ARG A 103 13.78 20.67 -2.48
CA ARG A 103 13.06 19.41 -2.22
C ARG A 103 13.56 18.26 -3.07
N THR A 104 14.84 18.26 -3.37
CA THR A 104 15.52 17.18 -4.10
C THR A 104 15.98 16.07 -3.16
N GLY A 105 16.26 14.87 -3.71
CA GLY A 105 16.76 13.73 -2.94
C GLY A 105 15.65 12.81 -2.45
N ASP A 106 15.87 12.12 -1.33
CA ASP A 106 14.93 11.17 -0.73
C ASP A 106 14.85 11.34 0.79
N ASN A 107 14.66 12.57 1.24
CA ASN A 107 14.39 12.90 2.64
C ASN A 107 12.90 13.18 2.85
N ASP A 108 12.51 13.52 4.07
CA ASP A 108 11.09 13.70 4.42
C ASP A 108 10.48 14.98 3.83
N ASP A 109 11.30 15.94 3.41
CA ASP A 109 10.87 17.17 2.76
C ASP A 109 10.95 17.09 1.21
N SER A 110 11.56 16.03 0.66
CA SER A 110 11.72 15.86 -0.79
C SER A 110 10.40 15.63 -1.48
N VAL A 111 10.26 16.10 -2.73
CA VAL A 111 9.16 15.72 -3.64
C VAL A 111 9.51 14.36 -4.26
N HIS A 112 8.65 13.37 -4.02
CA HIS A 112 8.87 11.99 -4.47
C HIS A 112 8.21 11.69 -5.82
N LEU A 113 7.15 12.44 -6.15
CA LEU A 113 6.36 12.24 -7.37
C LEU A 113 5.76 13.57 -7.82
N VAL A 114 5.72 13.80 -9.13
CA VAL A 114 5.10 14.97 -9.75
C VAL A 114 4.04 14.54 -10.75
N TRP A 115 2.82 15.03 -10.59
CA TRP A 115 1.75 14.94 -11.57
C TRP A 115 1.57 16.31 -12.23
N TYR A 116 1.93 16.41 -13.50
CA TYR A 116 1.79 17.65 -14.27
C TYR A 116 0.46 17.65 -15.02
N ALA A 117 -0.46 18.53 -14.62
CA ALA A 117 -1.82 18.56 -15.15
C ALA A 117 -1.94 19.51 -16.36
N ILE A 118 -2.44 18.99 -17.48
CA ILE A 118 -2.83 19.71 -18.67
C ILE A 118 -4.34 19.54 -18.87
N SER A 119 -5.06 20.64 -19.09
CA SER A 119 -6.51 20.60 -19.30
C SER A 119 -6.87 20.24 -20.74
N GLY A 120 -7.68 19.20 -20.93
CA GLY A 120 -8.31 18.89 -22.23
C GLY A 120 -9.21 20.02 -22.73
N ALA A 121 -9.92 20.71 -21.81
CA ALA A 121 -10.78 21.85 -22.16
C ALA A 121 -10.04 22.94 -22.96
N GLY A 122 -8.75 23.11 -22.72
CA GLY A 122 -7.92 24.09 -23.46
C GLY A 122 -7.56 23.67 -24.88
N LYS A 123 -7.74 22.39 -25.22
CA LYS A 123 -7.46 21.79 -26.53
C LYS A 123 -6.06 22.07 -27.08
N ARG A 124 -5.07 22.29 -26.21
CA ARG A 124 -3.70 22.60 -26.59
C ARG A 124 -2.70 22.27 -25.50
N ILE A 125 -1.49 21.94 -25.92
CA ILE A 125 -0.30 21.86 -25.08
C ILE A 125 0.54 23.08 -25.41
N THR A 126 0.93 23.84 -24.40
CA THR A 126 1.73 25.06 -24.60
C THR A 126 3.23 24.75 -24.62
N ASP A 127 4.05 25.64 -25.19
CA ASP A 127 5.51 25.50 -25.13
C ASP A 127 6.01 25.54 -23.68
N LEU A 128 5.32 26.29 -22.82
CA LEU A 128 5.63 26.31 -21.39
C LEU A 128 5.39 24.95 -20.72
N ASP A 129 4.28 24.26 -21.03
CA ASP A 129 4.03 22.91 -20.49
C ASP A 129 5.19 21.98 -20.83
N LYS A 130 5.65 22.02 -22.07
CA LYS A 130 6.80 21.25 -22.53
C LYS A 130 8.07 21.62 -21.77
N GLU A 131 8.39 22.90 -21.68
CA GLU A 131 9.57 23.41 -20.98
C GLU A 131 9.58 22.99 -19.52
N LEU A 132 8.45 23.19 -18.81
CA LEU A 132 8.33 22.86 -17.39
C LEU A 132 8.48 21.35 -17.13
N VAL A 133 7.78 20.52 -17.88
CA VAL A 133 7.82 19.05 -17.72
C VAL A 133 9.23 18.52 -18.01
N GLU A 134 9.88 18.99 -19.10
CA GLU A 134 11.27 18.61 -19.40
C GLU A 134 12.24 19.07 -18.29
N LYS A 135 12.06 20.27 -17.77
CA LYS A 135 12.90 20.81 -16.69
C LYS A 135 12.74 20.00 -15.41
N ILE A 136 11.49 19.63 -15.03
CA ILE A 136 11.20 18.76 -13.90
C ILE A 136 11.93 17.41 -14.06
N GLN A 137 11.78 16.78 -15.22
CA GLN A 137 12.44 15.49 -15.50
C GLN A 137 13.96 15.60 -15.46
N LYS A 138 14.52 16.62 -16.13
CA LYS A 138 15.98 16.86 -16.13
C LYS A 138 16.56 17.14 -14.75
N SER A 139 15.74 17.69 -13.84
CA SER A 139 16.12 17.89 -12.44
C SER A 139 16.03 16.62 -11.58
N GLY A 140 15.75 15.47 -12.19
CA GLY A 140 15.76 14.17 -11.53
C GLY A 140 14.44 13.78 -10.81
N PHE A 141 13.38 14.59 -10.95
CA PHE A 141 12.08 14.25 -10.39
C PHE A 141 11.35 13.19 -11.23
N ARG A 142 10.62 12.32 -10.56
CA ARG A 142 9.71 11.36 -11.20
C ARG A 142 8.44 12.09 -11.60
N VAL A 143 8.23 12.31 -12.89
CA VAL A 143 7.13 13.10 -13.43
C VAL A 143 6.33 12.32 -14.47
N CYS A 144 5.00 12.47 -14.42
CA CYS A 144 4.12 12.14 -15.53
C CYS A 144 3.23 13.34 -15.89
N VAL A 145 2.68 13.32 -17.10
CA VAL A 145 1.68 14.26 -17.56
C VAL A 145 0.29 13.65 -17.39
N ILE A 146 -0.66 14.39 -16.84
CA ILE A 146 -2.05 14.00 -16.75
C ILE A 146 -2.92 14.93 -17.61
N LEU A 147 -3.55 14.39 -18.64
CA LEU A 147 -4.55 15.11 -19.45
C LEU A 147 -5.89 14.97 -18.75
N THR A 148 -6.33 16.03 -18.12
CA THR A 148 -7.58 16.10 -17.37
C THR A 148 -8.74 16.60 -18.22
N LYS A 149 -9.98 16.49 -17.73
CA LYS A 149 -11.19 17.00 -18.39
C LYS A 149 -11.36 16.47 -19.82
N ILE A 150 -11.05 15.20 -20.05
CA ILE A 150 -11.26 14.59 -21.38
C ILE A 150 -12.75 14.51 -21.75
N ASP A 151 -13.64 14.63 -20.78
CA ASP A 151 -15.08 14.75 -20.95
C ASP A 151 -15.52 16.03 -21.70
N GLU A 152 -14.65 17.02 -21.82
CA GLU A 152 -14.88 18.25 -22.59
C GLU A 152 -14.36 18.17 -24.04
N LEU A 153 -13.85 17.00 -24.46
CA LEU A 153 -13.34 16.73 -25.81
C LEU A 153 -14.31 15.86 -26.60
N ASP A 154 -14.50 16.16 -27.88
CA ASP A 154 -15.04 15.18 -28.83
C ASP A 154 -13.95 14.17 -29.25
N GLU A 155 -14.35 13.13 -30.00
CA GLU A 155 -13.46 12.05 -30.39
C GLU A 155 -12.25 12.53 -31.22
N GLU A 156 -12.46 13.46 -32.17
CA GLU A 156 -11.40 14.01 -33.00
C GLU A 156 -10.39 14.82 -32.16
N GLN A 157 -10.90 15.68 -31.30
CA GLN A 157 -10.08 16.48 -30.37
C GLN A 157 -9.30 15.58 -29.39
N PHE A 158 -9.91 14.52 -28.89
CA PHE A 158 -9.23 13.56 -28.00
C PHE A 158 -8.07 12.87 -28.73
N GLN A 159 -8.29 12.40 -29.96
CA GLN A 159 -7.25 11.77 -30.77
C GLN A 159 -6.10 12.75 -31.10
N ASP A 160 -6.42 13.98 -31.45
CA ASP A 160 -5.42 15.00 -31.74
C ASP A 160 -4.60 15.38 -30.49
N MET A 161 -5.26 15.55 -29.35
CA MET A 161 -4.57 15.84 -28.08
C MET A 161 -3.66 14.69 -27.65
N THR A 162 -4.11 13.45 -27.73
CA THR A 162 -3.30 12.29 -27.36
C THR A 162 -2.12 12.08 -28.32
N LYS A 163 -2.30 12.31 -29.61
CA LYS A 163 -1.23 12.30 -30.60
C LYS A 163 -0.20 13.41 -30.31
N THR A 164 -0.66 14.60 -29.97
CA THR A 164 0.23 15.73 -29.61
C THR A 164 0.99 15.43 -28.31
N LEU A 165 0.33 14.90 -27.27
CA LEU A 165 1.00 14.44 -26.04
C LEU A 165 2.12 13.45 -26.34
N LYS A 166 1.82 12.44 -27.14
CA LYS A 166 2.78 11.39 -27.51
C LYS A 166 3.99 11.95 -28.26
N SER A 167 3.78 12.92 -29.16
CA SER A 167 4.88 13.54 -29.93
C SER A 167 5.68 14.54 -29.10
N THR A 168 5.03 15.27 -28.16
CA THR A 168 5.69 16.27 -27.33
C THR A 168 6.48 15.64 -26.18
N PHE A 169 5.94 14.60 -25.55
CA PHE A 169 6.52 13.96 -24.35
C PHE A 169 6.99 12.53 -24.61
N ASN A 170 7.85 12.33 -25.62
CA ASN A 170 8.27 11.01 -26.09
C ASN A 170 8.80 10.06 -25.01
N ASN A 171 9.47 10.58 -23.97
CA ASN A 171 10.11 9.81 -22.91
C ASN A 171 9.42 10.00 -21.54
N ILE A 172 8.24 10.60 -21.51
CA ILE A 172 7.51 10.87 -20.27
C ILE A 172 6.16 10.17 -20.37
N LYS A 173 5.78 9.47 -19.31
CA LYS A 173 4.47 8.85 -19.24
C LYS A 173 3.37 9.89 -19.20
N TYR A 174 2.26 9.64 -19.89
CA TYR A 174 1.06 10.45 -19.79
C TYR A 174 -0.16 9.56 -19.55
N PHE A 175 -1.18 10.13 -18.93
CA PHE A 175 -2.45 9.47 -18.62
C PHE A 175 -3.60 10.41 -18.91
N THR A 176 -4.69 9.86 -19.43
CA THR A 176 -5.92 10.59 -19.76
C THR A 176 -6.96 10.38 -18.67
N LEU A 177 -7.55 11.45 -18.14
CA LEU A 177 -8.38 11.41 -16.96
C LEU A 177 -9.64 12.28 -17.09
N SER A 178 -10.73 11.80 -16.51
CA SER A 178 -11.91 12.60 -16.19
C SER A 178 -12.47 12.17 -14.83
N THR A 179 -12.78 13.11 -13.98
CA THR A 179 -13.44 12.82 -12.69
C THR A 179 -14.93 12.55 -12.84
N LYS A 180 -15.48 12.66 -14.07
CA LYS A 180 -16.88 12.37 -14.40
C LYS A 180 -17.11 10.97 -14.96
N ASP A 181 -16.11 10.10 -14.97
CA ASP A 181 -16.22 8.74 -15.50
C ASP A 181 -17.20 7.83 -14.69
N LYS A 182 -17.51 8.22 -13.45
CA LYS A 182 -18.56 7.58 -12.65
C LYS A 182 -19.97 8.01 -13.07
N GLU A 183 -20.11 9.24 -13.61
CA GLU A 183 -21.36 9.80 -14.08
C GLU A 183 -21.61 9.50 -15.57
N ILE A 184 -20.54 9.37 -16.35
CA ILE A 184 -20.53 9.11 -17.80
C ILE A 184 -19.75 7.81 -18.03
N PRO A 185 -20.43 6.64 -18.04
CA PRO A 185 -19.76 5.33 -18.08
C PRO A 185 -18.89 5.11 -19.33
N GLU A 186 -19.23 5.77 -20.45
CA GLU A 186 -18.49 5.69 -21.70
C GLU A 186 -17.05 6.21 -21.57
N LEU A 187 -16.82 7.15 -20.65
CA LEU A 187 -15.48 7.72 -20.38
C LEU A 187 -14.52 6.70 -19.78
N LYS A 188 -15.02 5.62 -19.17
CA LYS A 188 -14.15 4.57 -18.60
C LYS A 188 -13.23 3.92 -19.63
N ALA A 189 -13.62 3.88 -20.90
CA ALA A 189 -12.77 3.38 -21.98
C ALA A 189 -11.58 4.29 -22.31
N TYR A 190 -11.65 5.54 -21.90
CA TYR A 190 -10.67 6.59 -22.22
C TYR A 190 -9.91 7.09 -20.99
N THR A 191 -10.38 6.78 -19.77
CA THR A 191 -9.69 7.15 -18.51
C THR A 191 -8.70 6.08 -18.10
N GLN A 192 -7.55 6.51 -17.60
CA GLN A 192 -6.41 5.67 -17.23
C GLN A 192 -6.04 5.85 -15.75
N TRP A 193 -7.05 5.77 -14.87
CA TRP A 193 -6.84 5.93 -13.43
C TRP A 193 -5.99 4.79 -12.84
N ASP A 194 -6.29 3.55 -13.21
CA ASP A 194 -5.57 2.39 -12.70
C ASP A 194 -4.11 2.39 -13.16
N GLU A 195 -3.85 2.82 -14.41
CA GLU A 195 -2.49 2.94 -14.94
C GLU A 195 -1.70 4.07 -14.28
N LEU A 196 -2.35 5.22 -13.99
CA LEU A 196 -1.73 6.31 -13.23
C LEU A 196 -1.34 5.84 -11.82
N ILE A 197 -2.25 5.16 -11.14
CA ILE A 197 -2.02 4.63 -9.78
C ILE A 197 -0.91 3.58 -9.80
N ALA A 198 -0.97 2.59 -10.70
CA ALA A 198 0.02 1.55 -10.83
C ALA A 198 1.42 2.15 -11.11
N TRP A 199 1.52 3.06 -12.06
CA TRP A 199 2.77 3.76 -12.35
C TRP A 199 3.27 4.55 -11.13
N SER A 200 2.39 5.28 -10.45
CA SER A 200 2.75 6.04 -9.25
C SER A 200 3.28 5.13 -8.13
N CYS A 201 2.65 3.97 -7.92
CA CYS A 201 3.13 2.96 -6.97
C CYS A 201 4.53 2.41 -7.32
N GLU A 202 4.85 2.30 -8.61
CA GLU A 202 6.18 1.88 -9.06
C GLU A 202 7.24 2.95 -8.78
N GLN A 203 6.87 4.25 -8.92
CA GLN A 203 7.81 5.36 -8.73
C GLN A 203 8.09 5.70 -7.26
N ILE A 204 7.16 5.43 -6.36
CA ILE A 204 7.31 5.72 -4.93
C ILE A 204 8.30 4.75 -4.29
N PRO A 205 9.30 5.23 -3.52
CA PRO A 205 10.24 4.38 -2.78
C PRO A 205 9.53 3.41 -1.83
N ASP A 206 10.05 2.19 -1.67
CA ASP A 206 9.39 1.11 -0.91
C ASP A 206 9.08 1.51 0.53
N ILE A 207 9.95 2.28 1.19
CA ILE A 207 9.74 2.79 2.55
C ILE A 207 8.52 3.73 2.69
N ARG A 208 8.03 4.28 1.59
CA ARG A 208 6.90 5.23 1.52
C ARG A 208 5.65 4.60 0.87
N LYS A 209 5.83 3.46 0.22
CA LYS A 209 4.80 2.82 -0.62
C LYS A 209 3.56 2.40 0.16
N THR A 210 3.74 1.81 1.33
CA THR A 210 2.62 1.34 2.17
C THR A 210 1.69 2.50 2.53
N ARG A 211 2.23 3.63 2.96
CA ARG A 211 1.43 4.82 3.28
C ARG A 211 0.80 5.46 2.05
N PHE A 212 1.53 5.53 0.94
CA PHE A 212 0.98 6.03 -0.32
C PHE A 212 -0.24 5.22 -0.76
N ILE A 213 -0.11 3.89 -0.81
CA ILE A 213 -1.21 2.99 -1.19
C ILE A 213 -2.39 3.07 -0.21
N SER A 214 -2.11 3.21 1.09
CA SER A 214 -3.14 3.38 2.12
C SER A 214 -3.98 4.66 1.90
N ALA A 215 -3.37 5.72 1.39
CA ALA A 215 -4.05 6.98 1.09
C ALA A 215 -4.98 6.92 -0.13
N LEU A 216 -4.79 5.95 -1.03
CA LEU A 216 -5.56 5.82 -2.25
C LEU A 216 -6.98 5.32 -1.94
N LYS A 217 -8.00 5.96 -2.52
CA LYS A 217 -9.41 5.67 -2.26
C LYS A 217 -9.83 4.29 -2.76
N ASP A 218 -9.70 4.06 -4.05
CA ASP A 218 -10.26 2.92 -4.77
C ASP A 218 -9.19 1.92 -5.27
N ALA A 219 -7.94 2.03 -4.80
CA ALA A 219 -6.81 1.17 -5.21
C ALA A 219 -6.85 -0.20 -4.51
N ILE A 220 -7.95 -0.93 -4.66
CA ILE A 220 -8.20 -2.19 -3.92
C ILE A 220 -7.16 -3.25 -4.28
N LYS A 221 -6.80 -3.34 -5.57
CA LYS A 221 -5.80 -4.28 -6.09
C LYS A 221 -4.41 -3.98 -5.52
N GLU A 222 -3.98 -2.72 -5.56
CA GLU A 222 -2.68 -2.29 -5.04
C GLU A 222 -2.57 -2.53 -3.54
N LYS A 223 -3.67 -2.33 -2.79
CA LYS A 223 -3.75 -2.66 -1.35
C LYS A 223 -3.56 -4.16 -1.13
N HIS A 224 -4.26 -4.99 -1.90
CA HIS A 224 -4.14 -6.45 -1.85
C HIS A 224 -2.71 -6.91 -2.17
N ASP A 225 -2.13 -6.43 -3.28
CA ASP A 225 -0.79 -6.81 -3.73
C ASP A 225 0.30 -6.36 -2.74
N GLN A 226 0.17 -5.17 -2.16
CA GLN A 226 1.08 -4.69 -1.12
C GLN A 226 0.97 -5.51 0.16
N ALA A 227 -0.25 -5.90 0.56
CA ALA A 227 -0.45 -6.81 1.68
C ALA A 227 0.23 -8.16 1.46
N GLN A 228 0.16 -8.73 0.25
CA GLN A 228 0.87 -9.97 -0.10
C GLN A 228 2.39 -9.85 0.07
N LYS A 229 2.98 -8.69 -0.27
CA LYS A 229 4.42 -8.44 -0.03
C LYS A 229 4.73 -8.39 1.46
N ILE A 230 3.91 -7.69 2.25
CA ILE A 230 4.06 -7.64 3.72
C ILE A 230 3.99 -9.04 4.30
N ILE A 231 3.01 -9.86 3.90
CA ILE A 231 2.84 -11.24 4.34
C ILE A 231 4.08 -12.08 4.02
N SER A 232 4.59 -11.98 2.79
CA SER A 232 5.75 -12.75 2.33
C SER A 232 7.00 -12.41 3.12
N LEU A 233 7.28 -11.12 3.35
CA LEU A 233 8.42 -10.65 4.13
C LEU A 233 8.31 -11.08 5.60
N THR A 234 7.13 -10.93 6.20
CA THR A 234 6.88 -11.32 7.58
C THR A 234 6.99 -12.83 7.78
N THR A 235 6.46 -13.60 6.83
CA THR A 235 6.58 -15.07 6.83
C THR A 235 8.03 -15.52 6.78
N ALA A 236 8.85 -14.91 5.91
CA ALA A 236 10.28 -15.19 5.84
C ALA A 236 11.00 -14.85 7.17
N GLY A 237 10.65 -13.72 7.78
CA GLY A 237 11.12 -13.33 9.10
C GLY A 237 10.75 -14.33 10.20
N ALA A 238 9.50 -14.83 10.19
CA ALA A 238 9.03 -15.84 11.14
C ALA A 238 9.76 -17.19 11.01
N VAL A 239 10.02 -17.62 9.76
CA VAL A 239 10.83 -18.82 9.49
C VAL A 239 12.23 -18.67 10.06
N THR A 240 12.86 -17.52 9.84
CA THR A 240 14.23 -17.22 10.29
C THR A 240 14.29 -17.13 11.82
N ALA A 241 13.34 -16.46 12.45
CA ALA A 241 13.27 -16.33 13.91
C ALA A 241 13.15 -17.69 14.59
N ALA A 242 12.29 -18.56 14.07
CA ALA A 242 12.08 -19.92 14.62
C ALA A 242 13.22 -20.91 14.31
N ALA A 243 14.12 -20.57 13.40
CA ALA A 243 15.33 -21.37 13.14
C ALA A 243 16.46 -21.10 14.16
N SER A 244 16.32 -20.09 15.03
CA SER A 244 17.31 -19.74 16.04
C SER A 244 17.30 -20.77 17.19
N PRO A 245 18.47 -21.27 17.64
CA PRO A 245 18.52 -22.33 18.67
C PRO A 245 18.29 -21.86 20.11
N ILE A 246 17.71 -20.65 20.30
CA ILE A 246 17.50 -20.08 21.63
C ILE A 246 16.14 -20.56 22.17
N PRO A 247 16.07 -21.43 23.21
CA PRO A 247 14.81 -21.85 23.78
C PRO A 247 14.02 -20.68 24.35
N PHE A 248 12.69 -20.65 24.13
CA PHE A 248 11.76 -19.62 24.62
C PHE A 248 11.84 -18.20 23.99
N SER A 249 12.73 -17.95 23.02
CA SER A 249 12.80 -16.68 22.33
C SER A 249 11.72 -16.51 21.24
N ASP A 250 11.15 -17.64 20.79
CA ASP A 250 10.29 -17.68 19.61
C ASP A 250 9.01 -16.85 19.79
N ALA A 251 8.37 -16.92 20.95
CA ALA A 251 7.15 -16.16 21.23
C ALA A 251 7.42 -14.65 21.33
N ALA A 252 8.53 -14.28 21.97
CA ALA A 252 8.91 -12.88 22.14
C ALA A 252 9.24 -12.18 20.80
N ILE A 253 9.62 -12.94 19.77
CA ILE A 253 9.91 -12.42 18.43
C ILE A 253 8.70 -12.54 17.52
N LEU A 254 7.99 -13.67 17.57
CA LEU A 254 6.89 -13.96 16.64
C LEU A 254 5.67 -13.09 16.88
N ILE A 255 5.35 -12.76 18.15
CA ILE A 255 4.16 -11.96 18.47
C ILE A 255 4.30 -10.52 17.94
N PRO A 256 5.38 -9.76 18.22
CA PRO A 256 5.56 -8.44 17.64
C PRO A 256 5.53 -8.48 16.11
N LEU A 257 6.16 -9.48 15.50
CA LEU A 257 6.25 -9.64 14.06
C LEU A 257 4.85 -9.85 13.41
N GLN A 258 4.04 -10.76 13.98
CA GLN A 258 2.67 -11.02 13.52
C GLN A 258 1.74 -9.84 13.78
N THR A 259 1.90 -9.20 14.93
CA THR A 259 1.16 -7.97 15.28
C THR A 259 1.45 -6.86 14.28
N GLY A 260 2.72 -6.64 13.99
CA GLY A 260 3.17 -5.66 13.01
C GLY A 260 2.59 -5.91 11.62
N MET A 261 2.54 -7.16 11.19
CA MET A 261 1.90 -7.56 9.92
C MET A 261 0.40 -7.24 9.91
N VAL A 262 -0.34 -7.61 10.94
CA VAL A 262 -1.78 -7.35 11.05
C VAL A 262 -2.06 -5.85 11.00
N ILE A 263 -1.29 -5.05 11.72
CA ILE A 263 -1.39 -3.59 11.74
C ILE A 263 -1.15 -3.00 10.36
N GLN A 264 -0.09 -3.41 9.68
CA GLN A 264 0.25 -2.89 8.36
C GLN A 264 -0.82 -3.24 7.33
N ILE A 265 -1.32 -4.49 7.33
CA ILE A 265 -2.40 -4.91 6.43
C ILE A 265 -3.68 -4.12 6.71
N ALA A 266 -4.10 -4.01 7.97
CA ALA A 266 -5.30 -3.26 8.33
C ALA A 266 -5.19 -1.77 7.95
N SER A 267 -4.01 -1.17 8.13
CA SER A 267 -3.73 0.22 7.73
C SER A 267 -3.84 0.45 6.22
N LEU A 268 -3.44 -0.53 5.39
CA LEU A 268 -3.60 -0.45 3.93
C LEU A 268 -5.06 -0.27 3.52
N TYR A 269 -5.97 -0.90 4.23
CA TYR A 269 -7.42 -0.78 3.98
C TYR A 269 -8.09 0.39 4.73
N GLY A 270 -7.27 1.33 5.28
CA GLY A 270 -7.77 2.55 5.92
C GLY A 270 -8.39 2.33 7.29
N MET A 271 -8.10 1.20 7.95
CA MET A 271 -8.61 0.94 9.29
C MET A 271 -7.84 1.76 10.32
N LYS A 272 -8.56 2.51 11.16
CA LYS A 272 -7.98 3.19 12.31
C LYS A 272 -7.75 2.18 13.42
N LEU A 273 -6.49 2.07 13.85
CA LEU A 273 -6.08 1.11 14.85
C LEU A 273 -5.80 1.84 16.16
N GLU A 274 -6.68 1.64 17.13
CA GLU A 274 -6.42 2.04 18.50
C GLU A 274 -5.66 0.92 19.21
N GLY A 275 -4.58 1.26 19.91
CA GLY A 275 -3.69 0.28 20.59
C GLY A 275 -4.45 -0.68 21.50
N SER A 276 -5.49 -0.17 22.21
CA SER A 276 -6.38 -0.97 23.06
C SER A 276 -7.16 -2.05 22.32
N ALA A 277 -7.58 -1.79 21.07
CA ALA A 277 -8.32 -2.77 20.26
C ALA A 277 -7.42 -3.94 19.84
N ILE A 278 -6.17 -3.65 19.50
CA ILE A 278 -5.18 -4.64 19.10
C ILE A 278 -4.74 -5.48 20.29
N THR A 279 -4.52 -4.84 21.45
CA THR A 279 -4.15 -5.51 22.70
C THR A 279 -5.22 -6.47 23.18
N SER A 280 -6.48 -6.00 23.19
CA SER A 280 -7.62 -6.84 23.54
C SER A 280 -7.77 -8.06 22.63
N PHE A 281 -7.48 -7.87 21.33
CA PHE A 281 -7.54 -8.95 20.35
C PHE A 281 -6.41 -9.96 20.52
N LEU A 282 -5.16 -9.52 20.55
CA LEU A 282 -4.00 -10.40 20.69
C LEU A 282 -3.92 -11.05 22.06
N GLY A 283 -4.44 -10.38 23.11
CA GLY A 283 -4.45 -10.91 24.48
C GLY A 283 -5.55 -11.92 24.77
N SER A 284 -6.71 -11.87 24.13
CA SER A 284 -7.86 -12.67 24.55
C SER A 284 -8.52 -13.52 23.47
N ALA A 285 -8.58 -13.06 22.22
CA ALA A 285 -9.46 -13.66 21.23
C ALA A 285 -8.77 -14.68 20.32
N VAL A 286 -7.57 -14.38 19.81
CA VAL A 286 -6.83 -15.33 18.95
C VAL A 286 -6.40 -16.53 19.75
N ILE A 287 -5.91 -16.31 20.96
CA ILE A 287 -5.39 -17.38 21.82
C ILE A 287 -6.53 -18.24 22.36
N SER A 288 -7.62 -17.62 22.83
CA SER A 288 -8.73 -18.36 23.44
C SER A 288 -9.68 -19.01 22.42
N ASN A 289 -9.95 -18.37 21.30
CA ASN A 289 -10.91 -18.87 20.30
C ASN A 289 -10.27 -19.75 19.23
N LEU A 290 -9.05 -19.46 18.77
CA LEU A 290 -8.25 -20.43 18.00
C LEU A 290 -8.04 -21.71 18.80
N GLY A 291 -7.83 -21.58 20.13
CA GLY A 291 -7.74 -22.71 21.03
C GLY A 291 -9.00 -23.56 21.11
N LYS A 292 -10.18 -22.97 21.05
CA LYS A 292 -11.46 -23.69 21.18
C LYS A 292 -11.98 -24.23 19.85
N THR A 293 -11.78 -23.53 18.75
CA THR A 293 -12.37 -23.86 17.44
C THR A 293 -11.49 -24.80 16.61
N VAL A 294 -10.19 -24.75 16.82
CA VAL A 294 -9.20 -25.64 16.19
C VAL A 294 -8.65 -26.60 17.23
N ALA A 295 -9.51 -26.94 18.20
CA ALA A 295 -9.19 -27.74 19.37
C ALA A 295 -8.45 -29.02 19.02
N GLY A 296 -7.26 -29.11 19.51
CA GLY A 296 -6.44 -30.29 19.57
C GLY A 296 -5.09 -30.18 18.90
N ASN A 297 -4.97 -29.53 17.72
CA ASN A 297 -3.73 -29.52 16.97
C ASN A 297 -3.03 -28.15 16.88
N LEU A 298 -3.78 -27.05 16.78
CA LEU A 298 -3.19 -25.70 16.69
C LEU A 298 -2.80 -25.11 18.05
N ILE A 299 -3.51 -25.45 19.14
CA ILE A 299 -3.15 -25.03 20.51
C ILE A 299 -1.75 -25.52 20.89
N LYS A 300 -1.37 -26.72 20.42
CA LYS A 300 -0.04 -27.28 20.65
C LYS A 300 1.08 -26.56 19.88
N LEU A 301 0.71 -25.68 18.95
CA LEU A 301 1.64 -24.99 18.04
C LEU A 301 1.81 -23.50 18.38
N ILE A 302 0.96 -22.93 19.26
CA ILE A 302 1.12 -21.55 19.72
C ILE A 302 2.02 -21.57 20.95
N PRO A 303 3.19 -20.90 20.90
CA PRO A 303 4.08 -20.83 22.06
C PRO A 303 3.35 -20.21 23.26
N GLY A 304 3.28 -20.91 24.37
CA GLY A 304 2.70 -20.43 25.64
C GLY A 304 1.27 -20.85 25.96
N VAL A 305 0.53 -21.55 25.10
CA VAL A 305 -0.89 -21.95 25.35
C VAL A 305 -1.08 -23.44 25.65
N GLY A 306 -0.10 -24.27 25.43
CA GLY A 306 -0.16 -25.69 25.76
C GLY A 306 1.10 -26.15 26.48
N SER A 307 0.96 -26.83 27.60
CA SER A 307 2.05 -27.48 28.31
C SER A 307 2.67 -28.59 27.46
N VAL A 308 3.41 -28.22 26.42
CA VAL A 308 4.35 -29.13 25.76
C VAL A 308 5.74 -28.57 26.02
N ILE A 309 6.23 -28.95 27.18
CA ILE A 309 7.62 -28.85 27.53
C ILE A 309 8.43 -29.53 26.40
N GLY A 310 9.15 -28.76 25.62
CA GLY A 310 10.18 -29.20 24.71
C GLY A 310 9.86 -29.37 23.22
N ALA A 311 8.69 -28.98 22.70
CA ALA A 311 8.51 -28.94 21.26
C ALA A 311 9.09 -27.64 20.70
N MET A 312 10.26 -27.73 20.07
CA MET A 312 10.77 -26.64 19.22
C MET A 312 9.77 -26.38 18.10
N ILE A 313 9.24 -25.14 18.02
CA ILE A 313 8.50 -24.71 16.85
C ILE A 313 9.52 -24.62 15.73
N ASN A 314 9.37 -25.46 14.71
CA ASN A 314 10.24 -25.35 13.55
C ASN A 314 9.82 -24.19 12.67
N GLY A 315 10.75 -23.62 11.88
CA GLY A 315 10.50 -22.49 11.01
C GLY A 315 9.30 -22.69 10.07
N THR A 316 9.04 -23.90 9.62
CA THR A 316 7.89 -24.25 8.77
C THR A 316 6.55 -24.00 9.46
N VAL A 317 6.44 -24.33 10.74
CA VAL A 317 5.19 -24.09 11.51
C VAL A 317 5.00 -22.62 11.80
N ALA A 318 6.03 -21.93 12.25
CA ALA A 318 5.98 -20.48 12.51
C ALA A 318 5.65 -19.68 11.24
N GLY A 319 6.34 -19.99 10.16
CA GLY A 319 6.08 -19.36 8.84
C GLY A 319 4.68 -19.67 8.33
N GLY A 320 4.26 -20.93 8.37
CA GLY A 320 2.94 -21.34 7.89
C GLY A 320 1.80 -20.69 8.65
N PHE A 321 1.93 -20.52 9.97
CA PHE A 321 0.93 -19.85 10.79
C PHE A 321 0.90 -18.35 10.54
N THR A 322 2.07 -17.70 10.43
CA THR A 322 2.19 -16.27 10.07
C THR A 322 1.57 -16.00 8.70
N TYR A 323 1.89 -16.84 7.71
CA TYR A 323 1.30 -16.77 6.38
C TYR A 323 -0.24 -16.89 6.43
N ALA A 324 -0.75 -17.88 7.16
CA ALA A 324 -2.18 -18.14 7.26
C ALA A 324 -2.96 -16.96 7.86
N ILE A 325 -2.44 -16.35 8.93
CA ILE A 325 -3.04 -15.14 9.54
C ILE A 325 -3.08 -13.98 8.54
N GLY A 326 -1.94 -13.67 7.94
CA GLY A 326 -1.83 -12.54 7.02
C GLY A 326 -2.71 -12.72 5.79
N TYR A 327 -2.68 -13.91 5.17
CA TYR A 327 -3.46 -14.22 3.99
C TYR A 327 -4.97 -14.18 4.26
N ALA A 328 -5.45 -14.81 5.36
CA ALA A 328 -6.85 -14.78 5.73
C ALA A 328 -7.36 -13.36 5.98
N LEU A 329 -6.56 -12.53 6.65
CA LEU A 329 -6.90 -11.12 6.89
C LEU A 329 -6.97 -10.34 5.57
N ASN A 330 -5.98 -10.49 4.70
CA ASN A 330 -5.95 -9.78 3.43
C ASN A 330 -7.15 -10.15 2.55
N GLU A 331 -7.48 -11.44 2.42
CA GLU A 331 -8.62 -11.89 1.62
C GLU A 331 -9.95 -11.34 2.14
N LEU A 332 -10.15 -11.33 3.47
CA LEU A 332 -11.37 -10.78 4.06
C LEU A 332 -11.48 -9.27 3.85
N LEU A 333 -10.37 -8.53 4.03
CA LEU A 333 -10.37 -7.10 3.82
C LEU A 333 -10.53 -6.73 2.35
N TYR A 334 -9.93 -7.50 1.44
CA TYR A 334 -10.09 -7.36 0.00
C TYR A 334 -11.57 -7.57 -0.41
N LYS A 335 -12.19 -8.65 0.05
CA LYS A 335 -13.62 -8.93 -0.15
C LYS A 335 -14.48 -7.78 0.38
N ASN A 336 -14.23 -7.31 1.61
CA ASN A 336 -14.97 -6.21 2.21
C ASN A 336 -14.78 -4.89 1.41
N ALA A 337 -13.58 -4.63 0.90
CA ALA A 337 -13.31 -3.47 0.05
C ALA A 337 -14.10 -3.53 -1.26
N LEU A 338 -14.15 -4.69 -1.92
CA LEU A 338 -14.97 -4.90 -3.11
C LEU A 338 -16.48 -4.72 -2.82
N GLU A 339 -16.97 -5.27 -1.72
CA GLU A 339 -18.38 -5.12 -1.32
C GLU A 339 -18.74 -3.65 -1.03
N LYS A 340 -17.82 -2.89 -0.41
CA LYS A 340 -17.98 -1.44 -0.19
C LYS A 340 -18.03 -0.69 -1.53
N PHE A 341 -17.18 -1.06 -2.48
CA PHE A 341 -17.17 -0.48 -3.82
C PHE A 341 -18.49 -0.74 -4.57
N GLU A 342 -19.13 -1.90 -4.33
CA GLU A 342 -20.46 -2.25 -4.85
C GLU A 342 -21.62 -1.54 -4.10
N GLY A 343 -21.33 -0.65 -3.14
CA GLY A 343 -22.33 0.08 -2.37
C GLY A 343 -22.93 -0.71 -1.19
N LYS A 344 -22.36 -1.85 -0.82
CA LYS A 344 -22.71 -2.60 0.40
C LYS A 344 -22.04 -1.96 1.62
N SER A 345 -22.45 -2.37 2.81
CA SER A 345 -21.91 -1.90 4.09
C SER A 345 -21.19 -3.02 4.85
N PRO A 346 -20.03 -3.49 4.35
CA PRO A 346 -19.25 -4.51 5.04
C PRO A 346 -18.63 -3.96 6.33
N THR A 347 -18.19 -4.86 7.22
CA THR A 347 -17.51 -4.45 8.44
C THR A 347 -16.03 -4.16 8.19
N PHE A 348 -15.55 -3.02 8.71
CA PHE A 348 -14.14 -2.68 8.84
C PHE A 348 -13.72 -2.56 10.31
N ASP A 349 -14.37 -3.32 11.19
CA ASP A 349 -14.00 -3.48 12.58
C ASP A 349 -13.02 -4.65 12.72
N LEU A 350 -11.75 -4.35 12.95
CA LEU A 350 -10.68 -5.35 13.02
C LEU A 350 -10.94 -6.41 14.09
N VAL A 351 -11.45 -6.01 15.25
CA VAL A 351 -11.75 -6.94 16.35
C VAL A 351 -12.82 -7.94 15.92
N LYS A 352 -13.88 -7.47 15.27
CA LYS A 352 -14.95 -8.35 14.77
C LYS A 352 -14.47 -9.28 13.68
N ILE A 353 -13.63 -8.78 12.75
CA ILE A 353 -13.06 -9.60 11.67
C ILE A 353 -12.21 -10.71 12.28
N LEU A 354 -11.26 -10.36 13.11
CA LEU A 354 -10.28 -11.31 13.64
C LEU A 354 -10.89 -12.29 14.65
N SER A 355 -11.97 -11.93 15.39
CA SER A 355 -12.70 -12.83 16.28
C SER A 355 -13.79 -13.64 15.58
N GLY A 356 -14.06 -13.35 14.31
CA GLY A 356 -15.10 -14.00 13.53
C GLY A 356 -14.76 -15.45 13.16
N THR A 357 -15.77 -16.32 13.13
CA THR A 357 -15.62 -17.73 12.74
C THR A 357 -15.11 -17.88 11.31
N GLU A 358 -15.47 -16.97 10.41
CA GLU A 358 -14.99 -16.97 9.01
C GLU A 358 -13.45 -16.82 8.95
N PHE A 359 -12.89 -15.84 9.68
CA PHE A 359 -11.45 -15.64 9.77
C PHE A 359 -10.73 -16.86 10.37
N LEU A 360 -11.24 -17.37 11.49
CA LEU A 360 -10.63 -18.50 12.18
C LEU A 360 -10.62 -19.77 11.32
N ASN A 361 -11.70 -20.03 10.59
CA ASN A 361 -11.80 -21.17 9.67
C ASN A 361 -10.84 -21.00 8.48
N GLN A 362 -10.73 -19.79 7.92
CA GLN A 362 -9.78 -19.51 6.85
C GLN A 362 -8.34 -19.72 7.29
N VAL A 363 -7.93 -19.17 8.45
CA VAL A 363 -6.59 -19.41 9.01
C VAL A 363 -6.29 -20.89 9.15
N SER A 364 -7.23 -21.68 9.69
CA SER A 364 -7.08 -23.12 9.84
C SER A 364 -6.86 -23.83 8.51
N ASN A 365 -7.72 -23.55 7.53
CA ASN A 365 -7.67 -24.17 6.21
C ASN A 365 -6.37 -23.82 5.45
N ILE A 366 -5.96 -22.56 5.48
CA ILE A 366 -4.75 -22.09 4.81
C ILE A 366 -3.52 -22.74 5.45
N PHE A 367 -3.48 -22.79 6.78
CA PHE A 367 -2.36 -23.40 7.51
C PHE A 367 -2.22 -24.91 7.22
N GLU A 368 -3.33 -25.64 7.19
CA GLU A 368 -3.30 -27.08 6.84
C GLU A 368 -2.81 -27.32 5.41
N ASN A 369 -3.23 -26.46 4.47
CA ASN A 369 -2.75 -26.53 3.09
C ASN A 369 -1.26 -26.19 2.96
N TYR A 370 -0.78 -25.19 3.69
CA TYR A 370 0.64 -24.83 3.76
C TYR A 370 1.49 -26.02 4.25
N LYS A 371 1.08 -26.68 5.34
CA LYS A 371 1.77 -27.86 5.87
C LYS A 371 1.86 -28.99 4.83
N LYS A 372 0.77 -29.29 4.13
CA LYS A 372 0.76 -30.31 3.08
C LYS A 372 1.75 -29.98 1.95
N GLN A 373 1.78 -28.73 1.48
CA GLN A 373 2.71 -28.30 0.44
C GLN A 373 4.17 -28.44 0.87
N GLU A 374 4.51 -28.07 2.08
CA GLU A 374 5.86 -28.20 2.62
C GLU A 374 6.29 -29.68 2.79
N GLN A 375 5.37 -30.54 3.18
CA GLN A 375 5.64 -31.98 3.22
C GLN A 375 5.90 -32.56 1.83
N TYR A 376 5.15 -32.14 0.81
CA TYR A 376 5.37 -32.55 -0.58
C TYR A 376 6.75 -32.09 -1.10
N LYS A 377 7.15 -30.87 -0.80
CA LYS A 377 8.48 -30.35 -1.19
C LYS A 377 9.61 -31.17 -0.57
N LYS A 378 9.54 -31.48 0.72
CA LYS A 378 10.53 -32.31 1.42
C LYS A 378 10.62 -33.71 0.81
N ASN A 379 9.47 -34.36 0.60
CA ASN A 379 9.44 -35.70 0.03
C ASN A 379 9.94 -35.75 -1.43
N SER A 380 9.85 -34.64 -2.15
CA SER A 380 10.35 -34.52 -3.53
C SER A 380 11.85 -34.30 -3.59
N GLN A 381 12.44 -33.67 -2.55
CA GLN A 381 13.88 -33.46 -2.44
C GLN A 381 14.63 -34.69 -1.91
N ASP A 382 13.94 -35.55 -1.14
CA ASP A 382 14.52 -36.80 -0.57
C ASP A 382 14.47 -38.00 -1.53
N LYS A 383 13.98 -37.85 -2.78
CA LYS A 383 14.10 -38.91 -3.79
C LYS A 383 15.52 -38.88 -4.39
N PRO A 384 16.37 -39.89 -4.15
CA PRO A 384 17.65 -39.96 -4.81
C PRO A 384 17.45 -40.05 -6.33
N SER A 385 18.24 -39.30 -7.07
CA SER A 385 18.35 -39.40 -8.52
C SER A 385 18.72 -40.84 -8.88
N GLN A 386 17.74 -41.60 -9.35
CA GLN A 386 17.95 -42.92 -9.98
C GLN A 386 18.36 -42.70 -11.42
N ASP A 387 19.55 -42.18 -11.68
CA ASP A 387 20.21 -42.20 -12.99
C ASP A 387 21.71 -42.02 -12.80
N GLU A 388 22.38 -43.12 -12.41
CA GLU A 388 23.80 -43.37 -12.67
C GLU A 388 24.18 -44.80 -12.18
N LYS A 389 23.62 -45.81 -12.85
CA LYS A 389 24.20 -47.17 -12.86
C LYS A 389 23.72 -47.91 -14.11
N SER A 390 24.30 -47.59 -15.25
CA SER A 390 24.46 -48.55 -16.37
C SER A 390 25.50 -47.92 -17.32
N ASP A 391 26.76 -48.34 -17.16
CA ASP A 391 27.69 -48.73 -18.22
C ASP A 391 29.11 -48.80 -17.67
N GLU A 392 29.38 -49.91 -16.98
CA GLU A 392 30.73 -50.45 -16.93
C GLU A 392 30.61 -51.98 -16.96
N THR A 393 30.46 -52.49 -18.17
CA THR A 393 30.95 -53.86 -18.56
C THR A 393 30.89 -53.99 -20.08
N LYS A 394 31.99 -53.69 -20.74
CA LYS A 394 32.62 -54.53 -21.77
C LYS A 394 33.90 -53.89 -22.25
#